data_f9af1e88888ab4abc78d34737e4f94c4
#
_entry.id   f9af1e88888ab4abc78d34737e4f94c4
#
_cell.length_a   1.000
_cell.length_b   1.000
_cell.length_c   1.000
_cell.angle_alpha   90.00
_cell.angle_beta   90.00
_cell.angle_gamma   90.00
#
_symmetry.space_group_name_H-M   'P 1'
#
loop_
_entity.id
_entity.type
_entity.pdbx_description
1 polymer ?
#
loop_
_entity_poly.entity_id
_entity_poly.type
_entity_poly.pdbx_seq_one_letter_code
_entity_poly.pdbx_strand_id
1 'polypeptide(L)'
;MKRSRNNPTPQGALDSPRESRGFRRHLARILAVVGLLGNAVGWAGDVVPATRATAVPTLGRFELGYALRSEDASMLEELERRAVLYFTEHTDAVTGLTLDRAPNNGASSRAPSSVAATGFALTAWCIGEQRGWLRAGEARSRVVQTLKFVAEEHAQERGWLYHFVDATNGRRVWNSEASTIDTALFLQGALMAREYLKDAEVTELVDRIYARIDWRGALNGGSTLSHGWKPESGFIGHRWDNYSELMGLYLLGIGAKKGALPAETWHAWRREPWVNTEGPAGRAFIQCGPLFTHQYAHGWFDFRGRRDAHADYWQNSVDATLAQREWSAAQSGRYPFWSRDMWGLTASDSARGYVAWGTPMGRADDASDGTLVPCAPGGSLPFAPDECLTALRTMREVGGAGVWGRYGFSDAFNPQMGWVAPDVIGINVGITLVMAENLRSGLVWKNFMRAPEVRRGMKLAGFSEPVRWTEGRLATNP
;
A
#
# COMPACT_ATOMS: atom_id res chain seq x y z
N MET A 1 73.83 12.34 35.98
CA MET A 1 73.52 10.90 36.16
C MET A 1 72.07 10.77 36.57
N LYS A 2 71.30 10.09 35.84
CA LYS A 2 69.99 9.39 35.94
C LYS A 2 69.00 9.82 34.85
N ARG A 3 68.80 8.90 33.94
CA ARG A 3 67.88 8.95 32.81
C ARG A 3 66.44 8.79 33.33
N SER A 4 65.50 9.67 32.90
CA SER A 4 64.10 9.46 33.02
C SER A 4 63.55 8.90 31.69
N ARG A 5 62.84 7.76 31.78
CA ARG A 5 62.18 7.13 30.67
C ARG A 5 60.79 7.76 30.47
N ASN A 6 60.54 8.28 29.28
CA ASN A 6 59.21 8.65 28.84
C ASN A 6 58.46 7.40 28.40
N ASN A 7 57.29 7.15 28.98
CA ASN A 7 56.29 6.22 28.47
C ASN A 7 55.30 6.97 27.56
N PRO A 8 54.95 6.45 26.38
CA PRO A 8 53.89 7.02 25.58
C PRO A 8 52.54 6.46 26.02
N THR A 9 51.57 7.36 26.10
CA THR A 9 50.14 7.12 26.31
C THR A 9 49.51 6.41 25.09
N PRO A 10 48.62 5.44 25.26
CA PRO A 10 47.94 4.83 24.12
C PRO A 10 46.84 5.76 23.59
N GLN A 11 46.88 6.01 22.30
CA GLN A 11 45.81 6.66 21.53
C GLN A 11 44.56 5.76 21.57
N GLY A 12 43.44 6.33 22.04
CA GLY A 12 42.13 5.70 22.02
C GLY A 12 41.67 5.44 20.58
N ALA A 13 41.42 4.19 20.27
CA ALA A 13 40.73 3.80 19.06
C ALA A 13 39.26 4.27 19.14
N LEU A 14 38.85 5.07 18.22
CA LEU A 14 37.44 5.41 17.96
C LEU A 14 36.73 4.15 17.46
N ASP A 15 35.92 3.57 18.33
CA ASP A 15 34.99 2.49 17.96
C ASP A 15 34.01 3.02 16.92
N SER A 16 34.12 2.49 15.71
CA SER A 16 33.08 2.64 14.69
C SER A 16 31.80 1.91 15.15
N PRO A 17 30.61 2.50 14.98
CA PRO A 17 29.35 1.84 15.35
C PRO A 17 29.22 0.50 14.61
N ARG A 18 29.05 -0.57 15.34
CA ARG A 18 28.64 -1.87 14.77
C ARG A 18 27.27 -1.69 14.13
N GLU A 19 27.24 -1.47 12.81
CA GLU A 19 26.03 -1.63 12.01
C GLU A 19 25.47 -3.04 12.26
N SER A 20 24.26 -3.11 12.77
CA SER A 20 23.62 -4.37 13.08
C SER A 20 23.48 -5.20 11.81
N ARG A 21 24.11 -6.37 11.76
CA ARG A 21 24.03 -7.32 10.61
C ARG A 21 22.60 -7.75 10.28
N GLY A 22 21.65 -7.52 11.18
CA GLY A 22 20.23 -7.75 10.97
C GLY A 22 19.60 -6.82 9.93
N PHE A 23 19.99 -5.56 9.91
CA PHE A 23 19.41 -4.54 9.05
C PHE A 23 19.77 -4.72 7.56
N ARG A 24 21.00 -5.15 7.25
CA ARG A 24 21.43 -5.47 5.87
C ARG A 24 20.74 -6.69 5.28
N ARG A 25 20.35 -7.67 6.12
CA ARG A 25 19.57 -8.83 5.67
C ARG A 25 18.12 -8.49 5.36
N HIS A 26 17.56 -7.45 5.98
CA HIS A 26 16.23 -6.94 5.68
C HIS A 26 16.11 -6.39 4.26
N LEU A 27 17.09 -5.62 3.83
CA LEU A 27 17.09 -4.98 2.51
C LEU A 27 17.11 -5.98 1.35
N ALA A 28 17.94 -7.02 1.45
CA ALA A 28 18.01 -8.05 0.44
C ALA A 28 16.66 -8.77 0.26
N ARG A 29 15.81 -8.77 1.29
CA ARG A 29 14.48 -9.39 1.26
C ARG A 29 13.39 -8.45 0.74
N ILE A 30 13.45 -7.14 1.02
CA ILE A 30 12.52 -6.16 0.45
C ILE A 30 12.69 -6.11 -1.08
N LEU A 31 13.92 -6.13 -1.57
CA LEU A 31 14.22 -6.20 -3.01
C LEU A 31 13.81 -7.55 -3.63
N ALA A 32 13.83 -8.65 -2.84
CA ALA A 32 13.41 -9.97 -3.30
C ALA A 32 11.88 -10.12 -3.40
N VAL A 33 11.10 -9.37 -2.61
CA VAL A 33 9.63 -9.40 -2.67
C VAL A 33 9.12 -8.87 -4.01
N VAL A 34 9.73 -7.81 -4.53
CA VAL A 34 9.42 -7.28 -5.87
C VAL A 34 9.93 -8.21 -6.98
N GLY A 35 10.96 -9.04 -6.71
CA GLY A 35 11.56 -9.96 -7.67
C GLY A 35 10.99 -11.39 -7.67
N LEU A 36 10.29 -11.82 -6.64
CA LEU A 36 9.82 -13.21 -6.49
C LEU A 36 8.47 -13.49 -7.16
N LEU A 37 7.76 -12.47 -7.64
CA LEU A 37 6.47 -12.64 -8.32
C LEU A 37 6.59 -13.23 -9.74
N GLY A 38 7.81 -13.50 -10.23
CA GLY A 38 8.07 -13.97 -11.60
C GLY A 38 8.25 -15.47 -11.82
N ASN A 39 8.39 -16.30 -10.78
CA ASN A 39 8.61 -17.74 -10.95
C ASN A 39 7.53 -18.58 -10.23
N ALA A 40 6.33 -18.61 -10.80
CA ALA A 40 5.33 -19.62 -10.47
C ALA A 40 5.71 -20.94 -11.16
N VAL A 41 6.45 -21.80 -10.48
CA VAL A 41 6.58 -23.21 -10.87
C VAL A 41 5.34 -23.95 -10.39
N GLY A 42 4.67 -24.63 -11.34
CA GLY A 42 3.35 -25.17 -11.26
C GLY A 42 3.04 -26.05 -10.05
N TRP A 43 1.87 -25.81 -9.52
CA TRP A 43 1.08 -26.79 -8.78
C TRP A 43 0.00 -27.31 -9.72
N ALA A 44 -0.07 -28.65 -9.90
CA ALA A 44 -1.13 -29.30 -10.64
C ALA A 44 -2.36 -29.40 -9.72
N GLY A 45 -3.04 -28.28 -9.53
CA GLY A 45 -4.46 -28.26 -9.24
C GLY A 45 -5.15 -27.98 -10.57
N ASP A 46 -6.24 -28.66 -10.86
CA ASP A 46 -6.96 -28.60 -12.13
C ASP A 46 -7.16 -27.14 -12.58
N VAL A 47 -6.30 -26.69 -13.50
CA VAL A 47 -6.50 -25.46 -14.24
C VAL A 47 -7.67 -25.74 -15.18
N VAL A 48 -8.87 -25.33 -14.76
CA VAL A 48 -10.01 -25.33 -15.67
C VAL A 48 -9.69 -24.33 -16.77
N PRO A 49 -9.59 -24.75 -18.04
CA PRO A 49 -9.41 -23.79 -19.12
C PRO A 49 -10.55 -22.80 -19.08
N ALA A 50 -10.24 -21.51 -19.24
CA ALA A 50 -11.21 -20.43 -19.23
C ALA A 50 -12.23 -20.64 -20.36
N THR A 51 -13.23 -21.47 -20.12
CA THR A 51 -14.45 -21.44 -20.88
C THR A 51 -15.10 -20.10 -20.61
N ARG A 52 -15.21 -19.26 -21.65
CA ARG A 52 -15.93 -18.00 -21.59
C ARG A 52 -17.24 -18.19 -20.81
N ALA A 53 -17.23 -17.75 -19.57
CA ALA A 53 -18.43 -17.67 -18.77
C ALA A 53 -19.35 -16.62 -19.38
N THR A 54 -20.36 -17.08 -20.11
CA THR A 54 -21.44 -16.26 -20.70
C THR A 54 -22.52 -15.93 -19.66
N ALA A 55 -22.24 -16.10 -18.36
CA ALA A 55 -23.11 -15.61 -17.30
C ALA A 55 -22.53 -14.29 -16.80
N VAL A 56 -23.20 -13.18 -17.13
CA VAL A 56 -22.97 -11.87 -16.51
C VAL A 56 -23.20 -12.05 -15.00
N PRO A 57 -22.17 -11.93 -14.15
CA PRO A 57 -22.39 -11.97 -12.71
C PRO A 57 -23.31 -10.80 -12.35
N THR A 58 -24.38 -11.09 -11.61
CA THR A 58 -25.25 -10.07 -11.05
C THR A 58 -24.37 -9.15 -10.21
N LEU A 59 -24.25 -7.87 -10.60
CA LEU A 59 -23.52 -6.85 -9.83
C LEU A 59 -24.09 -6.84 -8.41
N GLY A 60 -23.22 -7.11 -7.42
CA GLY A 60 -23.63 -7.08 -6.02
C GLY A 60 -24.19 -5.71 -5.64
N ARG A 61 -25.16 -5.69 -4.73
CA ARG A 61 -25.72 -4.44 -4.18
C ARG A 61 -24.60 -3.63 -3.52
N PHE A 62 -24.33 -2.45 -4.03
CA PHE A 62 -23.49 -1.45 -3.36
C PHE A 62 -24.38 -0.36 -2.80
N GLU A 63 -24.60 -0.39 -1.49
CA GLU A 63 -25.11 0.76 -0.76
C GLU A 63 -23.95 1.68 -0.39
N LEU A 64 -23.98 2.94 -0.82
CA LEU A 64 -23.24 4.02 -0.19
C LEU A 64 -23.85 4.22 1.19
N GLY A 65 -23.23 3.64 2.23
CA GLY A 65 -23.69 3.79 3.60
C GLY A 65 -23.71 2.47 4.37
N TYR A 66 -22.53 1.88 4.59
CA TYR A 66 -22.41 0.87 5.65
C TYR A 66 -22.67 1.56 6.99
N ALA A 67 -23.70 1.09 7.69
CA ALA A 67 -24.08 1.62 9.01
C ALA A 67 -23.13 1.04 10.07
N LEU A 68 -22.11 1.81 10.43
CA LEU A 68 -21.20 1.44 11.53
C LEU A 68 -21.96 1.39 12.86
N ARG A 69 -21.72 0.33 13.65
CA ARG A 69 -22.10 0.29 15.06
C ARG A 69 -21.30 1.36 15.81
N SER A 70 -21.82 1.90 16.90
CA SER A 70 -21.17 2.96 17.67
C SER A 70 -19.77 2.56 18.16
N GLU A 71 -19.59 1.33 18.59
CA GLU A 71 -18.30 0.79 19.01
C GLU A 71 -17.27 0.74 17.89
N ASP A 72 -17.68 0.33 16.67
CA ASP A 72 -16.83 0.28 15.48
C ASP A 72 -16.49 1.69 15.01
N ALA A 73 -17.44 2.61 15.03
CA ALA A 73 -17.21 4.01 14.72
C ALA A 73 -16.17 4.63 15.67
N SER A 74 -16.25 4.34 16.96
CA SER A 74 -15.31 4.82 17.97
C SER A 74 -13.92 4.20 17.79
N MET A 75 -13.85 2.91 17.48
CA MET A 75 -12.59 2.21 17.23
C MET A 75 -11.90 2.78 15.98
N LEU A 76 -12.63 2.98 14.90
CA LEU A 76 -12.07 3.55 13.65
C LEU A 76 -11.65 5.00 13.85
N GLU A 77 -12.43 5.80 14.57
CA GLU A 77 -12.06 7.20 14.93
C GLU A 77 -10.69 7.23 15.63
N GLU A 78 -10.51 6.38 16.64
CA GLU A 78 -9.24 6.29 17.37
C GLU A 78 -8.10 5.78 16.50
N LEU A 79 -8.34 4.73 15.69
CA LEU A 79 -7.36 4.15 14.78
C LEU A 79 -6.86 5.17 13.76
N GLU A 80 -7.77 5.86 13.09
CA GLU A 80 -7.44 6.88 12.11
C GLU A 80 -6.68 8.06 12.73
N ARG A 81 -7.13 8.54 13.90
CA ARG A 81 -6.44 9.62 14.60
C ARG A 81 -5.01 9.26 14.97
N ARG A 82 -4.77 8.01 15.43
CA ARG A 82 -3.44 7.49 15.72
C ARG A 82 -2.59 7.33 14.45
N ALA A 83 -3.19 6.90 13.36
CA ALA A 83 -2.52 6.80 12.07
C ALA A 83 -2.09 8.19 11.54
N VAL A 84 -2.95 9.21 11.63
CA VAL A 84 -2.60 10.61 11.28
C VAL A 84 -1.45 11.10 12.16
N LEU A 85 -1.40 10.72 13.44
CA LEU A 85 -0.32 11.09 14.34
C LEU A 85 1.04 10.54 13.88
N TYR A 86 1.10 9.29 13.35
CA TYR A 86 2.31 8.75 12.74
C TYR A 86 2.84 9.66 11.63
N PHE A 87 2.00 10.02 10.68
CA PHE A 87 2.37 10.89 9.56
C PHE A 87 2.72 12.32 9.98
N THR A 88 2.25 12.75 11.14
CA THR A 88 2.57 14.06 11.68
C THR A 88 3.92 14.07 12.40
N GLU A 89 4.22 13.03 13.16
CA GLU A 89 5.42 12.95 14.01
C GLU A 89 6.64 12.39 13.30
N HIS A 90 6.44 11.53 12.28
CA HIS A 90 7.53 10.88 11.55
C HIS A 90 7.71 11.42 10.13
N THR A 91 7.36 12.68 9.93
CA THR A 91 7.69 13.45 8.73
C THR A 91 8.73 14.50 9.09
N ASP A 92 9.81 14.58 8.32
CA ASP A 92 10.86 15.57 8.53
C ASP A 92 10.31 16.99 8.36
N ALA A 93 10.64 17.87 9.30
CA ALA A 93 10.09 19.22 9.37
C ALA A 93 10.61 20.18 8.29
N VAL A 94 11.70 19.83 7.60
CA VAL A 94 12.31 20.68 6.55
C VAL A 94 11.93 20.16 5.17
N THR A 95 12.08 18.85 4.95
CA THR A 95 11.86 18.23 3.63
C THR A 95 10.40 17.82 3.39
N GLY A 96 9.64 17.58 4.46
CA GLY A 96 8.29 17.01 4.37
C GLY A 96 8.28 15.52 3.97
N LEU A 97 9.42 14.84 4.02
CA LEU A 97 9.54 13.42 3.70
C LEU A 97 9.20 12.55 4.91
N THR A 98 8.35 11.55 4.70
CA THR A 98 7.87 10.65 5.76
C THR A 98 8.74 9.40 5.87
N LEU A 99 9.10 9.03 7.09
CA LEU A 99 9.89 7.83 7.37
C LEU A 99 9.14 6.56 6.94
N ASP A 100 9.90 5.53 6.52
CA ASP A 100 9.37 4.22 6.20
C ASP A 100 8.70 3.55 7.41
N ARG A 101 9.34 3.64 8.57
CA ARG A 101 8.88 3.01 9.81
C ARG A 101 9.30 3.79 11.06
N ALA A 102 8.61 3.52 12.14
CA ALA A 102 8.98 4.05 13.45
C ALA A 102 8.48 3.15 14.58
N PRO A 103 9.14 3.21 15.77
CA PRO A 103 8.67 2.50 16.94
C PRO A 103 7.26 2.92 17.35
N ASN A 104 6.38 1.95 17.62
CA ASN A 104 4.97 2.21 17.98
C ASN A 104 4.78 2.80 19.38
N ASN A 105 5.85 3.07 20.10
CA ASN A 105 5.84 3.77 21.39
C ASN A 105 6.10 5.28 21.27
N GLY A 106 6.34 5.80 20.07
CA GLY A 106 6.64 7.21 19.83
C GLY A 106 8.12 7.59 19.95
N ALA A 107 9.01 6.63 20.11
CA ALA A 107 10.44 6.91 20.10
C ALA A 107 10.90 7.39 18.72
N SER A 108 11.99 8.17 18.69
CA SER A 108 12.58 8.63 17.45
C SER A 108 13.06 7.46 16.58
N SER A 109 12.88 7.59 15.27
CA SER A 109 13.37 6.63 14.29
C SER A 109 14.51 7.23 13.47
N ARG A 110 15.42 6.36 13.02
CA ARG A 110 16.48 6.68 12.03
C ARG A 110 16.25 5.93 10.71
N ALA A 111 15.05 5.43 10.49
CA ALA A 111 14.70 4.83 9.22
C ALA A 111 14.82 5.86 8.08
N PRO A 112 15.11 5.44 6.85
CA PRO A 112 14.98 6.32 5.70
C PRO A 112 13.54 6.71 5.47
N SER A 113 13.34 7.72 4.64
CA SER A 113 12.04 8.04 4.08
C SER A 113 11.69 7.06 2.97
N SER A 114 10.41 6.66 2.92
CA SER A 114 9.80 5.97 1.79
C SER A 114 8.96 6.96 0.99
N VAL A 115 9.12 6.96 -0.33
CA VAL A 115 8.33 7.83 -1.20
C VAL A 115 6.85 7.44 -1.19
N ALA A 116 6.55 6.15 -1.07
CA ALA A 116 5.17 5.69 -0.92
C ALA A 116 4.56 6.14 0.42
N ALA A 117 5.28 6.00 1.55
CA ALA A 117 4.82 6.51 2.84
C ALA A 117 4.57 8.02 2.79
N THR A 118 5.41 8.79 2.08
CA THR A 118 5.20 10.22 1.85
C THR A 118 3.93 10.48 1.05
N GLY A 119 3.60 9.65 0.06
CA GLY A 119 2.33 9.71 -0.67
C GLY A 119 1.12 9.49 0.24
N PHE A 120 1.18 8.51 1.14
CA PHE A 120 0.14 8.29 2.15
C PHE A 120 0.02 9.48 3.11
N ALA A 121 1.14 10.12 3.50
CA ALA A 121 1.13 11.28 4.38
C ALA A 121 0.35 12.46 3.79
N LEU A 122 0.49 12.74 2.47
CA LEU A 122 -0.27 13.78 1.78
C LEU A 122 -1.79 13.56 1.93
N THR A 123 -2.25 12.32 1.84
CA THR A 123 -3.65 11.94 2.06
C THR A 123 -4.02 12.01 3.55
N ALA A 124 -3.14 11.55 4.43
CA ALA A 124 -3.38 11.51 5.88
C ALA A 124 -3.60 12.91 6.47
N TRP A 125 -2.83 13.91 6.03
CA TRP A 125 -3.02 15.28 6.51
C TRP A 125 -4.35 15.87 6.05
N CYS A 126 -4.81 15.57 4.84
CA CYS A 126 -6.14 15.99 4.38
C CYS A 126 -7.25 15.34 5.22
N ILE A 127 -7.13 14.05 5.55
CA ILE A 127 -8.04 13.35 6.45
C ILE A 127 -8.01 14.00 7.84
N GLY A 128 -6.81 14.24 8.38
CA GLY A 128 -6.63 14.83 9.71
C GLY A 128 -7.25 16.23 9.84
N GLU A 129 -7.14 17.07 8.81
CA GLU A 129 -7.78 18.38 8.78
C GLU A 129 -9.31 18.26 8.65
N GLN A 130 -9.79 17.39 7.77
CA GLN A 130 -11.22 17.13 7.60
C GLN A 130 -11.90 16.64 8.89
N ARG A 131 -11.17 15.84 9.68
CA ARG A 131 -11.63 15.30 10.97
C ARG A 131 -11.41 16.24 12.16
N GLY A 132 -10.73 17.37 11.96
CA GLY A 132 -10.42 18.33 13.01
C GLY A 132 -9.29 17.89 13.96
N TRP A 133 -8.48 16.90 13.58
CA TRP A 133 -7.29 16.47 14.33
C TRP A 133 -6.05 17.32 14.02
N LEU A 134 -6.05 17.99 12.87
CA LEU A 134 -5.10 19.03 12.49
C LEU A 134 -5.81 20.38 12.45
N ARG A 135 -5.05 21.45 12.66
CA ARG A 135 -5.58 22.83 12.58
C ARG A 135 -5.92 23.16 11.13
N ALA A 136 -6.88 24.06 10.94
CA ALA A 136 -7.23 24.58 9.63
C ALA A 136 -6.00 25.18 8.93
N GLY A 137 -5.76 24.75 7.66
CA GLY A 137 -4.61 25.16 6.86
C GLY A 137 -3.31 24.40 7.16
N GLU A 138 -3.27 23.53 8.16
CA GLU A 138 -2.08 22.74 8.48
C GLU A 138 -1.81 21.69 7.40
N ALA A 139 -2.85 21.03 6.88
CA ALA A 139 -2.71 20.11 5.77
C ALA A 139 -2.09 20.81 4.54
N ARG A 140 -2.59 22.00 4.18
CA ARG A 140 -2.02 22.80 3.09
C ARG A 140 -0.53 23.07 3.30
N SER A 141 -0.16 23.56 4.49
CA SER A 141 1.22 23.91 4.79
C SER A 141 2.17 22.73 4.62
N ARG A 142 1.79 21.55 5.15
CA ARG A 142 2.58 20.31 5.05
C ARG A 142 2.66 19.81 3.60
N VAL A 143 1.54 19.81 2.88
CA VAL A 143 1.47 19.39 1.47
C VAL A 143 2.35 20.28 0.60
N VAL A 144 2.26 21.60 0.72
CA VAL A 144 3.09 22.55 -0.06
C VAL A 144 4.57 22.33 0.23
N GLN A 145 4.96 22.18 1.49
CA GLN A 145 6.35 21.92 1.87
C GLN A 145 6.89 20.66 1.22
N THR A 146 6.18 19.54 1.36
CA THR A 146 6.57 18.25 0.76
C THR A 146 6.66 18.33 -0.76
N LEU A 147 5.65 18.91 -1.41
CA LEU A 147 5.61 19.00 -2.87
C LEU A 147 6.71 19.92 -3.42
N LYS A 148 7.06 21.03 -2.75
CA LYS A 148 8.19 21.88 -3.12
C LYS A 148 9.48 21.09 -3.07
N PHE A 149 9.77 20.43 -1.96
CA PHE A 149 10.97 19.64 -1.81
C PHE A 149 11.06 18.53 -2.87
N VAL A 150 9.97 17.79 -3.10
CA VAL A 150 9.94 16.74 -4.12
C VAL A 150 10.10 17.30 -5.53
N ALA A 151 9.55 18.46 -5.81
CA ALA A 151 9.67 19.09 -7.12
C ALA A 151 11.10 19.63 -7.41
N GLU A 152 11.86 20.00 -6.38
CA GLU A 152 13.11 20.75 -6.52
C GLU A 152 14.35 19.94 -6.13
N GLU A 153 14.30 19.14 -5.06
CA GLU A 153 15.48 18.57 -4.40
C GLU A 153 15.50 17.04 -4.31
N HIS A 154 14.33 16.37 -4.31
CA HIS A 154 14.26 14.92 -4.14
C HIS A 154 15.00 14.20 -5.27
N ALA A 155 15.84 13.23 -4.91
CA ALA A 155 16.54 12.40 -5.89
C ALA A 155 15.56 11.63 -6.77
N GLN A 156 15.76 11.70 -8.07
CA GLN A 156 14.89 11.08 -9.07
C GLN A 156 15.68 10.75 -10.35
N GLU A 157 15.12 9.85 -11.15
CA GLU A 157 15.62 9.56 -12.48
C GLU A 157 14.47 9.57 -13.48
N ARG A 158 14.56 10.39 -14.53
CA ARG A 158 13.50 10.55 -15.55
C ARG A 158 12.12 10.87 -14.97
N GLY A 159 12.08 11.59 -13.83
CA GLY A 159 10.88 11.89 -13.09
C GLY A 159 10.43 10.83 -12.10
N TRP A 160 10.99 9.60 -12.16
CA TRP A 160 10.73 8.54 -11.19
C TRP A 160 11.51 8.80 -9.90
N LEU A 161 10.84 8.81 -8.77
CA LEU A 161 11.43 9.07 -7.46
C LEU A 161 12.13 7.81 -6.93
N TYR A 162 13.27 7.98 -6.24
CA TYR A 162 13.92 6.87 -5.57
C TYR A 162 13.06 6.37 -4.41
N HIS A 163 12.89 5.04 -4.32
CA HIS A 163 12.06 4.35 -3.34
C HIS A 163 12.42 4.77 -1.90
N PHE A 164 13.70 4.65 -1.53
CA PHE A 164 14.21 5.06 -0.23
C PHE A 164 15.23 6.17 -0.36
N VAL A 165 15.05 7.20 0.46
CA VAL A 165 15.94 8.36 0.53
C VAL A 165 16.21 8.75 1.97
N ASP A 166 17.30 9.47 2.20
CA ASP A 166 17.54 10.14 3.47
C ASP A 166 16.47 11.22 3.68
N ALA A 167 15.74 11.13 4.79
CA ALA A 167 14.63 12.02 5.09
C ALA A 167 15.04 13.49 5.18
N THR A 168 16.30 13.79 5.55
CA THR A 168 16.78 15.15 5.79
C THR A 168 17.23 15.88 4.54
N ASN A 169 17.51 15.14 3.46
CA ASN A 169 18.11 15.73 2.25
C ASN A 169 17.64 15.11 0.92
N GLY A 170 16.75 14.12 0.95
CA GLY A 170 16.17 13.48 -0.23
C GLY A 170 17.14 12.67 -1.10
N ARG A 171 18.37 12.40 -0.63
CA ARG A 171 19.35 11.61 -1.37
C ARG A 171 19.05 10.11 -1.28
N ARG A 172 19.26 9.42 -2.39
CA ARG A 172 19.11 7.97 -2.49
C ARG A 172 19.89 7.23 -1.40
N VAL A 173 19.25 6.26 -0.74
CA VAL A 173 19.91 5.36 0.23
C VAL A 173 19.74 3.89 -0.18
N TRP A 174 20.59 3.01 0.38
CA TRP A 174 20.52 1.55 0.23
C TRP A 174 20.59 1.01 -1.22
N ASN A 175 21.08 1.78 -2.17
CA ASN A 175 21.06 1.43 -3.59
C ASN A 175 19.63 1.11 -4.09
N SER A 176 18.62 1.78 -3.51
CA SER A 176 17.23 1.66 -3.94
C SER A 176 17.08 2.10 -5.39
N GLU A 177 16.07 1.61 -6.06
CA GLU A 177 15.71 2.01 -7.42
C GLU A 177 14.93 3.33 -7.43
N ALA A 178 14.96 4.02 -8.55
CA ALA A 178 13.93 4.97 -8.93
C ALA A 178 12.69 4.13 -9.30
N SER A 179 11.73 4.07 -8.36
CA SER A 179 10.62 3.11 -8.37
C SER A 179 9.42 3.65 -9.13
N THR A 180 8.89 2.84 -10.04
CA THR A 180 7.69 3.23 -10.79
C THR A 180 6.43 3.12 -9.92
N ILE A 181 6.29 2.07 -9.11
CA ILE A 181 5.09 1.88 -8.28
C ILE A 181 5.04 2.86 -7.11
N ASP A 182 6.16 3.07 -6.40
CA ASP A 182 6.18 3.98 -5.25
C ASP A 182 5.97 5.43 -5.68
N THR A 183 6.50 5.82 -6.87
CA THR A 183 6.19 7.11 -7.49
C THR A 183 4.70 7.23 -7.81
N ALA A 184 4.05 6.17 -8.28
CA ALA A 184 2.61 6.18 -8.53
C ALA A 184 1.80 6.32 -7.23
N LEU A 185 2.20 5.65 -6.14
CA LEU A 185 1.59 5.81 -4.82
C LEU A 185 1.75 7.25 -4.29
N PHE A 186 2.93 7.84 -4.46
CA PHE A 186 3.15 9.26 -4.16
C PHE A 186 2.21 10.16 -4.96
N LEU A 187 2.09 9.94 -6.26
CA LEU A 187 1.20 10.73 -7.14
C LEU A 187 -0.27 10.57 -6.75
N GLN A 188 -0.70 9.39 -6.32
CA GLN A 188 -2.07 9.16 -5.84
C GLN A 188 -2.36 10.06 -4.63
N GLY A 189 -1.45 10.12 -3.67
CA GLY A 189 -1.55 11.04 -2.53
C GLY A 189 -1.52 12.50 -2.94
N ALA A 190 -0.64 12.88 -3.86
CA ALA A 190 -0.51 14.25 -4.35
C ALA A 190 -1.76 14.72 -5.11
N LEU A 191 -2.32 13.87 -5.98
CA LEU A 191 -3.57 14.16 -6.70
C LEU A 191 -4.76 14.27 -5.74
N MET A 192 -4.86 13.38 -4.74
CA MET A 192 -5.88 13.46 -3.71
C MET A 192 -5.80 14.79 -2.95
N ALA A 193 -4.61 15.18 -2.52
CA ALA A 193 -4.40 16.45 -1.81
C ALA A 193 -4.72 17.66 -2.69
N ARG A 194 -4.36 17.65 -3.98
CA ARG A 194 -4.72 18.69 -4.96
C ARG A 194 -6.23 18.87 -5.06
N GLU A 195 -6.96 17.78 -5.22
CA GLU A 195 -8.41 17.81 -5.39
C GLU A 195 -9.16 18.17 -4.09
N TYR A 196 -8.57 17.86 -2.93
CA TYR A 196 -9.11 18.23 -1.63
C TYR A 196 -8.89 19.71 -1.33
N LEU A 197 -7.65 20.19 -1.44
CA LEU A 197 -7.26 21.55 -1.06
C LEU A 197 -7.73 22.60 -2.09
N LYS A 198 -7.78 22.25 -3.37
CA LYS A 198 -8.13 23.16 -4.49
C LYS A 198 -7.30 24.45 -4.49
N ASP A 199 -6.04 24.33 -4.13
CA ASP A 199 -5.08 25.41 -4.01
C ASP A 199 -4.25 25.53 -5.29
N ALA A 200 -3.98 26.76 -5.74
CA ALA A 200 -3.26 27.02 -6.99
C ALA A 200 -1.80 26.56 -6.92
N GLU A 201 -1.11 26.81 -5.80
CA GLU A 201 0.28 26.43 -5.59
C GLU A 201 0.43 24.91 -5.53
N VAL A 202 -0.47 24.23 -4.82
CA VAL A 202 -0.51 22.75 -4.78
C VAL A 202 -0.75 22.19 -6.18
N THR A 203 -1.66 22.79 -6.95
CA THR A 203 -1.96 22.36 -8.32
C THR A 203 -0.73 22.49 -9.23
N GLU A 204 -0.03 23.62 -9.18
CA GLU A 204 1.18 23.86 -9.97
C GLU A 204 2.29 22.84 -9.63
N LEU A 205 2.53 22.61 -8.34
CA LEU A 205 3.55 21.68 -7.87
C LEU A 205 3.26 20.23 -8.30
N VAL A 206 2.02 19.77 -8.13
CA VAL A 206 1.59 18.44 -8.56
C VAL A 206 1.72 18.28 -10.07
N ASP A 207 1.24 19.26 -10.84
CA ASP A 207 1.33 19.23 -12.31
C ASP A 207 2.80 19.20 -12.77
N ARG A 208 3.69 19.96 -12.12
CA ARG A 208 5.13 19.96 -12.41
C ARG A 208 5.78 18.60 -12.12
N ILE A 209 5.48 17.98 -10.97
CA ILE A 209 6.01 16.65 -10.61
C ILE A 209 5.49 15.60 -11.60
N TYR A 210 4.21 15.61 -11.91
CA TYR A 210 3.60 14.63 -12.79
C TYR A 210 4.10 14.74 -14.23
N ALA A 211 4.25 15.98 -14.75
CA ALA A 211 4.63 16.24 -16.14
C ALA A 211 6.08 15.84 -16.49
N ARG A 212 6.96 15.66 -15.49
CA ARG A 212 8.37 15.27 -15.71
C ARG A 212 8.58 13.77 -15.86
N ILE A 213 7.56 12.95 -15.51
CA ILE A 213 7.68 11.50 -15.53
C ILE A 213 7.75 10.97 -16.96
N ASP A 214 8.80 10.24 -17.27
CA ASP A 214 9.00 9.56 -18.54
C ASP A 214 8.25 8.20 -18.53
N TRP A 215 6.92 8.28 -18.67
CA TRP A 215 6.04 7.11 -18.69
C TRP A 215 6.41 6.12 -19.78
N ARG A 216 6.67 6.62 -20.99
CA ARG A 216 7.00 5.76 -22.15
C ARG A 216 8.40 5.16 -22.05
N GLY A 217 9.36 5.90 -21.51
CA GLY A 217 10.71 5.39 -21.27
C GLY A 217 10.72 4.18 -20.34
N ALA A 218 9.80 4.14 -19.35
CA ALA A 218 9.68 3.00 -18.43
C ALA A 218 9.14 1.71 -19.07
N LEU A 219 8.58 1.78 -20.28
CA LEU A 219 8.28 0.58 -21.09
C LEU A 219 9.57 -0.14 -21.54
N ASN A 220 10.68 0.57 -21.63
CA ASN A 220 11.99 0.01 -21.98
C ASN A 220 11.92 -1.00 -23.13
N GLY A 221 11.29 -0.60 -24.24
CA GLY A 221 11.13 -1.40 -25.45
C GLY A 221 10.09 -2.53 -25.36
N GLY A 222 9.39 -2.68 -24.24
CA GLY A 222 8.33 -3.68 -24.07
C GLY A 222 6.92 -3.09 -24.06
N SER A 223 5.92 -3.92 -23.82
CA SER A 223 4.50 -3.54 -23.69
C SER A 223 4.04 -3.29 -22.26
N THR A 224 4.87 -3.64 -21.26
CA THR A 224 4.60 -3.47 -19.83
C THR A 224 5.69 -2.63 -19.17
N LEU A 225 5.39 -2.02 -18.04
CA LEU A 225 6.32 -1.13 -17.34
C LEU A 225 7.40 -1.93 -16.58
N SER A 226 8.65 -1.45 -16.55
CA SER A 226 9.68 -1.93 -15.64
C SER A 226 9.33 -1.55 -14.20
N HIS A 227 9.79 -2.35 -13.23
CA HIS A 227 9.66 -2.03 -11.80
C HIS A 227 10.39 -0.76 -11.40
N GLY A 228 11.44 -0.39 -12.10
CA GLY A 228 12.21 0.81 -11.81
C GLY A 228 13.51 0.87 -12.57
N TRP A 229 14.34 1.84 -12.19
CA TRP A 229 15.65 2.10 -12.78
C TRP A 229 16.72 2.26 -11.71
N LYS A 230 17.93 1.79 -11.98
CA LYS A 230 19.10 1.94 -11.11
C LYS A 230 20.28 2.52 -11.88
N PRO A 231 21.05 3.44 -11.28
CA PRO A 231 22.25 3.99 -11.95
C PRO A 231 23.30 2.92 -12.27
N GLU A 232 23.32 1.83 -11.50
CA GLU A 232 24.30 0.75 -11.65
C GLU A 232 23.96 -0.22 -12.79
N SER A 233 22.68 -0.34 -13.20
CA SER A 233 22.23 -1.38 -14.13
C SER A 233 21.18 -0.94 -15.16
N GLY A 234 20.71 0.31 -15.10
CA GLY A 234 19.60 0.77 -15.94
C GLY A 234 18.25 0.23 -15.46
N PHE A 235 17.33 0.03 -16.39
CA PHE A 235 16.01 -0.52 -16.07
C PHE A 235 16.09 -1.91 -15.46
N ILE A 236 15.31 -2.13 -14.41
CA ILE A 236 15.18 -3.44 -13.74
C ILE A 236 14.48 -4.41 -14.71
N GLY A 237 14.99 -5.65 -14.78
CA GLY A 237 14.45 -6.67 -15.67
C GLY A 237 13.05 -7.15 -15.32
N HIS A 238 12.63 -7.02 -14.06
CA HIS A 238 11.27 -7.32 -13.61
C HIS A 238 10.28 -6.27 -14.14
N ARG A 239 9.10 -6.74 -14.50
CA ARG A 239 8.09 -5.91 -15.14
C ARG A 239 6.73 -6.06 -14.42
N TRP A 240 5.96 -5.01 -14.45
CA TRP A 240 4.57 -5.01 -14.02
C TRP A 240 3.70 -5.67 -15.10
N ASP A 241 3.85 -6.98 -15.25
CA ASP A 241 3.26 -7.77 -16.34
C ASP A 241 2.23 -8.80 -15.88
N ASN A 242 1.91 -8.81 -14.59
CA ASN A 242 0.86 -9.64 -14.01
C ASN A 242 0.10 -8.87 -12.93
N TYR A 243 -1.16 -9.24 -12.68
CA TYR A 243 -2.01 -8.62 -11.66
C TYR A 243 -1.26 -8.48 -10.32
N SER A 244 -1.30 -7.28 -9.79
CA SER A 244 -0.74 -6.87 -8.50
C SER A 244 -1.28 -5.47 -8.15
N GLU A 245 -0.58 -4.70 -7.32
CA GLU A 245 -0.90 -3.30 -7.01
C GLU A 245 -0.74 -2.33 -8.19
N LEU A 246 -0.35 -2.80 -9.35
CA LEU A 246 0.02 -2.04 -10.56
C LEU A 246 -1.08 -1.16 -11.17
N MET A 247 -2.35 -1.40 -10.84
CA MET A 247 -3.48 -0.74 -11.54
C MET A 247 -3.39 0.78 -11.48
N GLY A 248 -3.07 1.34 -10.30
CA GLY A 248 -2.92 2.79 -10.15
C GLY A 248 -1.78 3.35 -11.00
N LEU A 249 -0.65 2.64 -11.10
CA LEU A 249 0.49 3.02 -11.93
C LEU A 249 0.09 3.13 -13.42
N TYR A 250 -0.57 2.11 -13.96
CA TYR A 250 -1.00 2.12 -15.36
C TYR A 250 -2.06 3.18 -15.63
N LEU A 251 -3.07 3.32 -14.78
CA LEU A 251 -4.14 4.29 -14.96
C LEU A 251 -3.62 5.73 -14.93
N LEU A 252 -2.68 6.05 -14.05
CA LEU A 252 -2.02 7.34 -14.03
C LEU A 252 -1.18 7.54 -15.30
N GLY A 253 -0.38 6.55 -15.70
CA GLY A 253 0.42 6.66 -16.92
C GLY A 253 -0.39 6.87 -18.18
N ILE A 254 -1.51 6.14 -18.36
CA ILE A 254 -2.45 6.29 -19.47
C ILE A 254 -3.17 7.65 -19.37
N GLY A 255 -3.50 8.06 -18.17
CA GLY A 255 -4.15 9.34 -17.89
C GLY A 255 -3.23 10.56 -17.97
N ALA A 256 -1.92 10.44 -18.14
CA ALA A 256 -1.00 11.57 -18.15
C ALA A 256 -1.27 12.57 -19.27
N LYS A 257 -1.15 13.88 -18.98
CA LYS A 257 -1.34 14.94 -19.99
C LYS A 257 -0.20 14.96 -21.00
N LYS A 258 1.01 14.65 -20.54
CA LYS A 258 2.25 14.67 -21.34
C LYS A 258 2.91 13.29 -21.27
N GLY A 259 3.40 12.79 -22.40
CA GLY A 259 4.10 11.51 -22.48
C GLY A 259 3.28 10.27 -22.08
N ALA A 260 1.94 10.36 -22.16
CA ALA A 260 1.04 9.31 -21.74
C ALA A 260 1.39 7.93 -22.30
N LEU A 261 1.18 6.89 -21.50
CA LEU A 261 1.22 5.51 -21.98
C LEU A 261 0.15 5.28 -23.05
N PRO A 262 0.43 4.43 -24.04
CA PRO A 262 -0.62 3.92 -24.93
C PRO A 262 -1.70 3.20 -24.12
N ALA A 263 -2.98 3.36 -24.48
CA ALA A 263 -4.10 2.72 -23.77
C ALA A 263 -4.00 1.18 -23.79
N GLU A 264 -3.40 0.63 -24.84
CA GLU A 264 -3.16 -0.80 -25.05
C GLU A 264 -2.27 -1.41 -23.95
N THR A 265 -1.44 -0.61 -23.26
CA THR A 265 -0.62 -1.09 -22.14
C THR A 265 -1.48 -1.59 -20.99
N TRP A 266 -2.72 -1.13 -20.84
CA TRP A 266 -3.68 -1.68 -19.88
C TRP A 266 -4.01 -3.14 -20.16
N HIS A 267 -4.03 -3.55 -21.41
CA HIS A 267 -4.35 -4.92 -21.84
C HIS A 267 -3.11 -5.83 -21.94
N ALA A 268 -1.90 -5.26 -21.77
CA ALA A 268 -0.65 -6.00 -21.97
C ALA A 268 -0.23 -6.86 -20.76
N TRP A 269 -0.72 -6.58 -19.57
CA TRP A 269 -0.41 -7.36 -18.39
C TRP A 269 -1.46 -8.46 -18.14
N ARG A 270 -1.01 -9.58 -17.56
CA ARG A 270 -1.85 -10.76 -17.33
C ARG A 270 -2.71 -10.61 -16.08
N ARG A 271 -3.87 -11.26 -16.12
CA ARG A 271 -4.83 -11.36 -15.00
C ARG A 271 -5.03 -12.84 -14.68
N GLU A 272 -3.93 -13.50 -14.32
CA GLU A 272 -3.84 -14.95 -14.12
C GLU A 272 -2.95 -15.27 -12.91
N PRO A 273 -3.10 -16.46 -12.29
CA PRO A 273 -4.20 -17.39 -12.51
C PRO A 273 -5.51 -16.93 -11.86
N TRP A 274 -6.63 -17.38 -12.39
CA TRP A 274 -7.90 -17.35 -11.68
C TRP A 274 -8.00 -18.60 -10.84
N VAL A 275 -8.41 -18.44 -9.57
CA VAL A 275 -8.57 -19.54 -8.63
C VAL A 275 -9.96 -19.55 -8.06
N ASN A 276 -10.49 -20.74 -7.82
CA ASN A 276 -11.77 -20.93 -7.14
C ASN A 276 -11.51 -21.32 -5.68
N THR A 277 -12.24 -20.75 -4.76
CA THR A 277 -12.29 -21.24 -3.39
C THR A 277 -13.18 -22.47 -3.32
N GLU A 278 -12.77 -23.47 -2.54
CA GLU A 278 -13.61 -24.63 -2.26
C GLU A 278 -14.82 -24.21 -1.40
N GLY A 279 -15.97 -24.86 -1.64
CA GLY A 279 -17.18 -24.69 -0.83
C GLY A 279 -18.41 -24.28 -1.64
N PRO A 280 -19.62 -24.30 -0.99
CA PRO A 280 -20.90 -24.04 -1.67
C PRO A 280 -21.03 -22.66 -2.31
N ALA A 281 -20.19 -21.71 -1.91
CA ALA A 281 -20.14 -20.34 -2.43
C ALA A 281 -18.89 -20.10 -3.25
N GLY A 282 -18.35 -21.13 -3.93
CA GLY A 282 -17.10 -21.03 -4.68
C GLY A 282 -16.93 -19.70 -5.40
N ARG A 283 -15.87 -18.95 -5.04
CA ARG A 283 -15.58 -17.61 -5.56
C ARG A 283 -14.39 -17.70 -6.48
N ALA A 284 -14.48 -17.08 -7.64
CA ALA A 284 -13.35 -16.99 -8.56
C ALA A 284 -12.71 -15.61 -8.43
N PHE A 285 -11.40 -15.56 -8.19
CA PHE A 285 -10.65 -14.31 -8.17
C PHE A 285 -9.26 -14.49 -8.78
N ILE A 286 -8.66 -13.38 -9.20
CA ILE A 286 -7.29 -13.36 -9.72
C ILE A 286 -6.34 -13.54 -8.55
N GLN A 287 -5.59 -14.63 -8.55
CA GLN A 287 -4.63 -14.92 -7.48
C GLN A 287 -3.46 -13.95 -7.53
N CYS A 288 -3.22 -13.28 -6.43
CA CYS A 288 -1.99 -12.54 -6.19
C CYS A 288 -1.76 -12.41 -4.68
N GLY A 289 -0.55 -12.56 -4.25
CA GLY A 289 -0.15 -12.38 -2.85
C GLY A 289 1.09 -11.51 -2.77
N PRO A 290 1.28 -10.80 -1.67
CA PRO A 290 0.44 -10.65 -0.45
C PRO A 290 -0.87 -9.88 -0.65
N LEU A 291 -1.74 -9.87 0.37
CA LEU A 291 -3.10 -9.28 0.26
C LEU A 291 -3.10 -7.77 -0.11
N PHE A 292 -2.06 -7.01 0.24
CA PHE A 292 -1.94 -5.60 -0.11
C PHE A 292 -2.07 -5.34 -1.63
N THR A 293 -1.70 -6.32 -2.46
CA THR A 293 -1.82 -6.23 -3.92
C THR A 293 -3.26 -6.02 -4.39
N HIS A 294 -4.22 -6.49 -3.59
CA HIS A 294 -5.66 -6.27 -3.79
C HIS A 294 -6.18 -4.99 -3.16
N GLN A 295 -5.35 -4.21 -2.47
CA GLN A 295 -5.78 -3.07 -1.65
C GLN A 295 -5.28 -1.72 -2.19
N TYR A 296 -3.99 -1.61 -2.54
CA TYR A 296 -3.34 -0.31 -2.74
C TYR A 296 -3.98 0.56 -3.83
N ALA A 297 -4.31 -0.01 -4.99
CA ALA A 297 -4.98 0.76 -6.01
C ALA A 297 -6.38 1.23 -5.56
N HIS A 298 -7.08 0.41 -4.78
CA HIS A 298 -8.42 0.72 -4.26
C HIS A 298 -8.41 1.81 -3.17
N GLY A 299 -7.28 2.10 -2.56
CA GLY A 299 -7.17 3.19 -1.60
C GLY A 299 -7.61 4.53 -2.19
N TRP A 300 -7.29 4.78 -3.44
CA TRP A 300 -7.60 6.03 -4.13
C TRP A 300 -8.58 5.87 -5.29
N PHE A 301 -8.46 4.82 -6.11
CA PHE A 301 -9.39 4.56 -7.21
C PHE A 301 -10.65 3.89 -6.69
N ASP A 302 -11.80 4.50 -6.93
CA ASP A 302 -13.11 3.91 -6.65
C ASP A 302 -13.54 2.98 -7.79
N PHE A 303 -13.27 1.70 -7.63
CA PHE A 303 -13.67 0.68 -8.60
C PHE A 303 -15.07 0.11 -8.35
N ARG A 304 -15.80 0.58 -7.34
CA ARG A 304 -17.15 0.08 -7.03
C ARG A 304 -18.11 0.29 -8.21
N GLY A 305 -18.80 -0.78 -8.58
CA GLY A 305 -19.73 -0.74 -9.70
C GLY A 305 -19.09 -0.46 -11.06
N ARG A 306 -17.78 -0.63 -11.18
CA ARG A 306 -17.02 -0.41 -12.42
C ARG A 306 -16.30 -1.69 -12.81
N ARG A 307 -16.31 -1.98 -14.10
CA ARG A 307 -15.55 -3.10 -14.66
C ARG A 307 -14.93 -2.69 -15.99
N ASP A 308 -13.86 -3.37 -16.36
CA ASP A 308 -13.32 -3.32 -17.71
C ASP A 308 -13.69 -4.56 -18.52
N ALA A 309 -13.01 -4.79 -19.64
CA ALA A 309 -13.22 -5.98 -20.47
C ALA A 309 -12.72 -7.28 -19.79
N HIS A 310 -11.96 -7.19 -18.73
CA HIS A 310 -11.28 -8.33 -18.10
C HIS A 310 -11.91 -8.75 -16.78
N ALA A 311 -12.20 -7.79 -15.89
CA ALA A 311 -12.65 -8.11 -14.54
C ALA A 311 -13.48 -7.00 -13.89
N ASP A 312 -14.22 -7.37 -12.86
CA ASP A 312 -14.67 -6.50 -11.78
C ASP A 312 -13.64 -6.57 -10.67
N TYR A 313 -12.72 -5.59 -10.61
CA TYR A 313 -11.61 -5.60 -9.65
C TYR A 313 -12.06 -5.36 -8.22
N TRP A 314 -13.21 -4.70 -8.02
CA TRP A 314 -13.78 -4.56 -6.69
C TRP A 314 -14.23 -5.93 -6.15
N GLN A 315 -15.04 -6.64 -6.92
CA GLN A 315 -15.49 -7.99 -6.54
C GLN A 315 -14.30 -8.93 -6.36
N ASN A 316 -13.29 -8.84 -7.23
CA ASN A 316 -12.04 -9.58 -7.12
C ASN A 316 -11.35 -9.39 -5.74
N SER A 317 -11.28 -8.16 -5.25
CA SER A 317 -10.65 -7.86 -3.96
C SER A 317 -11.52 -8.27 -2.77
N VAL A 318 -12.85 -8.20 -2.89
CA VAL A 318 -13.79 -8.78 -1.92
C VAL A 318 -13.56 -10.28 -1.79
N ASP A 319 -13.51 -10.99 -2.92
CA ASP A 319 -13.36 -12.46 -2.94
C ASP A 319 -11.99 -12.90 -2.43
N ALA A 320 -10.92 -12.19 -2.76
CA ALA A 320 -9.57 -12.43 -2.23
C ALA A 320 -9.51 -12.23 -0.71
N THR A 321 -10.16 -11.19 -0.18
CA THR A 321 -10.23 -10.88 1.25
C THR A 321 -10.94 -12.00 2.01
N LEU A 322 -12.13 -12.41 1.54
CA LEU A 322 -12.90 -13.49 2.15
C LEU A 322 -12.22 -14.86 2.02
N ALA A 323 -11.53 -15.10 0.90
CA ALA A 323 -10.74 -16.31 0.72
C ALA A 323 -9.62 -16.43 1.75
N GLN A 324 -8.92 -15.32 2.05
CA GLN A 324 -7.87 -15.32 3.07
C GLN A 324 -8.44 -15.59 4.47
N ARG A 325 -9.59 -15.02 4.80
CA ARG A 325 -10.27 -15.26 6.07
C ARG A 325 -10.61 -16.75 6.26
N GLU A 326 -11.24 -17.38 5.26
CA GLU A 326 -11.61 -18.78 5.30
C GLU A 326 -10.38 -19.70 5.36
N TRP A 327 -9.36 -19.40 4.56
CA TRP A 327 -8.10 -20.15 4.60
C TRP A 327 -7.43 -20.07 5.97
N SER A 328 -7.35 -18.88 6.57
CA SER A 328 -6.77 -18.71 7.91
C SER A 328 -7.53 -19.54 8.94
N ALA A 329 -8.87 -19.55 8.90
CA ALA A 329 -9.68 -20.36 9.78
C ALA A 329 -9.44 -21.87 9.60
N ALA A 330 -9.22 -22.33 8.37
CA ALA A 330 -8.89 -23.72 8.07
C ALA A 330 -7.51 -24.14 8.62
N GLN A 331 -6.59 -23.18 8.88
CA GLN A 331 -5.26 -23.45 9.47
C GLN A 331 -5.29 -23.46 11.03
N SER A 332 -6.44 -23.35 11.68
CA SER A 332 -6.55 -23.26 13.15
C SER A 332 -5.93 -24.45 13.89
N GLY A 333 -5.89 -25.64 13.29
CA GLY A 333 -5.19 -26.80 13.85
C GLY A 333 -3.66 -26.64 13.94
N ARG A 334 -3.06 -25.82 13.05
CA ARG A 334 -1.63 -25.50 13.03
C ARG A 334 -1.32 -24.22 13.80
N TYR A 335 -2.22 -23.24 13.69
CA TYR A 335 -2.11 -21.92 14.32
C TYR A 335 -3.34 -21.67 15.19
N PRO A 336 -3.32 -22.04 16.49
CA PRO A 336 -4.50 -22.03 17.36
C PRO A 336 -5.18 -20.67 17.51
N PHE A 337 -4.46 -19.58 17.27
CA PHE A 337 -5.02 -18.23 17.34
C PHE A 337 -5.70 -17.79 16.03
N TRP A 338 -5.52 -18.53 14.94
CA TRP A 338 -6.19 -18.19 13.68
C TRP A 338 -7.61 -18.72 13.66
N SER A 339 -8.53 -17.87 13.26
CA SER A 339 -9.96 -18.18 13.15
C SER A 339 -10.64 -17.29 12.12
N ARG A 340 -11.94 -17.44 11.93
CA ARG A 340 -12.74 -16.50 11.14
C ARG A 340 -12.77 -15.09 11.73
N ASP A 341 -12.53 -14.95 13.02
CA ASP A 341 -12.57 -13.69 13.74
C ASP A 341 -11.18 -13.15 14.08
N MET A 342 -10.12 -13.91 13.73
CA MET A 342 -8.72 -13.51 13.95
C MET A 342 -7.86 -14.03 12.80
N TRP A 343 -7.72 -13.22 11.77
CA TRP A 343 -7.07 -13.55 10.51
C TRP A 343 -6.40 -12.32 9.91
N GLY A 344 -5.46 -12.54 9.02
CA GLY A 344 -4.86 -11.50 8.21
C GLY A 344 -3.37 -11.72 7.99
N LEU A 345 -3.00 -11.85 6.71
CA LEU A 345 -1.62 -11.93 6.25
C LEU A 345 -1.41 -10.98 5.08
N THR A 346 -0.34 -10.18 5.18
CA THR A 346 0.19 -9.37 4.09
C THR A 346 1.67 -9.12 4.35
N ALA A 347 2.36 -8.35 3.53
CA ALA A 347 3.77 -8.04 3.77
C ALA A 347 3.94 -7.27 5.09
N SER A 348 4.80 -7.78 5.97
CA SER A 348 4.99 -7.24 7.33
C SER A 348 6.31 -7.69 7.95
N ASP A 349 6.62 -7.13 9.11
CA ASP A 349 7.64 -7.71 9.99
C ASP A 349 7.20 -9.07 10.56
N SER A 350 8.15 -9.87 10.96
CA SER A 350 7.99 -11.10 11.73
C SER A 350 9.12 -11.21 12.76
N ALA A 351 9.02 -12.17 13.68
CA ALA A 351 10.09 -12.46 14.61
C ALA A 351 11.45 -12.77 13.93
N ARG A 352 11.43 -13.08 12.62
CA ARG A 352 12.61 -13.42 11.80
C ARG A 352 12.98 -12.33 10.79
N GLY A 353 12.33 -11.17 10.84
CA GLY A 353 12.52 -10.07 9.91
C GLY A 353 11.31 -9.88 8.98
N TYR A 354 11.42 -8.98 8.01
CA TYR A 354 10.35 -8.67 7.07
C TYR A 354 10.06 -9.84 6.12
N VAL A 355 8.78 -10.16 5.95
CA VAL A 355 8.29 -11.26 5.11
C VAL A 355 7.12 -10.78 4.26
N ALA A 356 7.14 -11.10 2.97
CA ALA A 356 5.95 -11.01 2.12
C ALA A 356 5.17 -12.32 2.28
N TRP A 357 4.24 -12.33 3.22
CA TRP A 357 3.39 -13.48 3.45
C TRP A 357 2.53 -13.73 2.22
N GLY A 358 2.57 -14.96 1.72
CA GLY A 358 1.71 -15.37 0.63
C GLY A 358 0.24 -15.29 1.00
N THR A 359 -0.59 -15.51 0.00
CA THR A 359 -2.03 -15.70 0.19
C THR A 359 -2.35 -17.19 0.28
N PRO A 360 -3.62 -17.54 0.61
CA PRO A 360 -4.08 -18.93 0.61
C PRO A 360 -3.68 -19.78 -0.61
N MET A 361 -3.35 -19.15 -1.72
CA MET A 361 -3.07 -19.81 -3.00
C MET A 361 -1.62 -19.64 -3.48
N GLY A 362 -0.74 -19.09 -2.66
CA GLY A 362 0.70 -19.09 -2.93
C GLY A 362 1.38 -20.24 -2.18
N ARG A 363 2.71 -20.32 -2.23
CA ARG A 363 3.53 -21.17 -1.35
C ARG A 363 3.45 -20.71 0.13
N ALA A 364 2.27 -20.29 0.58
CA ALA A 364 2.04 -19.77 1.92
C ALA A 364 2.33 -20.81 2.99
N ASP A 365 2.16 -22.08 2.68
CA ASP A 365 2.30 -23.18 3.64
C ASP A 365 3.72 -23.29 4.20
N ASP A 366 4.73 -22.96 3.40
CA ASP A 366 6.14 -23.02 3.82
C ASP A 366 6.61 -21.74 4.56
N ALA A 367 5.88 -20.64 4.43
CA ALA A 367 6.28 -19.34 4.96
C ALA A 367 5.55 -18.94 6.24
N SER A 368 4.30 -19.38 6.44
CA SER A 368 3.48 -19.02 7.61
C SER A 368 4.06 -19.57 8.91
N ASP A 369 4.00 -18.76 9.97
CA ASP A 369 4.50 -19.12 11.30
C ASP A 369 3.52 -18.77 12.44
N GLY A 370 2.29 -18.43 12.10
CA GLY A 370 1.25 -18.00 13.05
C GLY A 370 1.21 -16.48 13.25
N THR A 371 2.02 -15.72 12.53
CA THR A 371 1.99 -14.24 12.54
C THR A 371 0.66 -13.74 12.03
N LEU A 372 0.15 -12.68 12.66
CA LEU A 372 -1.05 -11.93 12.30
C LEU A 372 -0.68 -10.49 11.97
N VAL A 373 -1.28 -9.96 10.92
CA VAL A 373 -0.93 -8.64 10.37
C VAL A 373 -2.19 -7.76 10.31
N PRO A 374 -2.38 -6.82 11.25
CA PRO A 374 -3.60 -6.02 11.35
C PRO A 374 -3.93 -5.19 10.11
N CYS A 375 -2.93 -4.76 9.34
CA CYS A 375 -3.20 -4.00 8.12
C CYS A 375 -3.80 -4.86 6.99
N ALA A 376 -3.79 -6.19 7.08
CA ALA A 376 -4.49 -7.05 6.11
C ALA A 376 -6.01 -6.87 6.19
N PRO A 377 -6.70 -7.08 7.33
CA PRO A 377 -8.10 -6.68 7.46
C PRO A 377 -8.28 -5.15 7.44
N GLY A 378 -7.34 -4.35 7.96
CA GLY A 378 -7.42 -2.89 7.95
C GLY A 378 -7.49 -2.30 6.54
N GLY A 379 -6.63 -2.74 5.63
CA GLY A 379 -6.65 -2.34 4.22
C GLY A 379 -7.80 -2.94 3.41
N SER A 380 -8.52 -3.91 3.97
CA SER A 380 -9.69 -4.56 3.35
C SER A 380 -11.04 -4.08 3.91
N LEU A 381 -11.06 -3.11 4.82
CA LEU A 381 -12.26 -2.64 5.52
C LEU A 381 -13.49 -2.42 4.61
N PRO A 382 -13.39 -1.74 3.45
CA PRO A 382 -14.55 -1.55 2.59
C PRO A 382 -14.98 -2.80 1.79
N PHE A 383 -14.12 -3.81 1.68
CA PHE A 383 -14.43 -5.02 0.91
C PHE A 383 -15.30 -5.99 1.69
N ALA A 384 -15.06 -6.12 3.01
CA ALA A 384 -15.77 -7.02 3.91
C ALA A 384 -15.85 -6.37 5.31
N PRO A 385 -16.69 -5.32 5.50
CA PRO A 385 -16.65 -4.51 6.69
C PRO A 385 -16.86 -5.29 8.00
N ASP A 386 -17.86 -6.17 8.07
CA ASP A 386 -18.17 -6.92 9.29
C ASP A 386 -17.05 -7.86 9.69
N GLU A 387 -16.47 -8.57 8.71
CA GLU A 387 -15.39 -9.52 8.91
C GLU A 387 -14.09 -8.82 9.32
N CYS A 388 -13.78 -7.69 8.67
CA CYS A 388 -12.59 -6.90 8.95
C CYS A 388 -12.66 -6.21 10.31
N LEU A 389 -13.81 -5.60 10.66
CA LEU A 389 -14.02 -4.97 11.95
C LEU A 389 -13.95 -5.99 13.09
N THR A 390 -14.57 -7.17 12.89
CA THR A 390 -14.47 -8.26 13.86
C THR A 390 -13.03 -8.70 14.07
N ALA A 391 -12.26 -8.88 12.99
CA ALA A 391 -10.85 -9.26 13.09
C ALA A 391 -10.03 -8.22 13.84
N LEU A 392 -10.20 -6.93 13.53
CA LEU A 392 -9.48 -5.84 14.21
C LEU A 392 -9.83 -5.75 15.70
N ARG A 393 -11.11 -5.90 16.08
CA ARG A 393 -11.51 -5.95 17.50
C ARG A 393 -10.87 -7.12 18.23
N THR A 394 -10.95 -8.31 17.65
CA THR A 394 -10.36 -9.52 18.24
C THR A 394 -8.85 -9.40 18.38
N MET A 395 -8.15 -8.86 17.37
CA MET A 395 -6.70 -8.61 17.44
C MET A 395 -6.35 -7.60 18.54
N ARG A 396 -7.15 -6.54 18.72
CA ARG A 396 -6.96 -5.56 19.79
C ARG A 396 -7.18 -6.16 21.17
N GLU A 397 -8.22 -6.99 21.32
CA GLU A 397 -8.55 -7.66 22.57
C GLU A 397 -7.47 -8.68 22.96
N VAL A 398 -7.13 -9.59 22.06
CA VAL A 398 -6.15 -10.66 22.30
C VAL A 398 -4.72 -10.11 22.45
N GLY A 399 -4.34 -9.15 21.64
CA GLY A 399 -3.00 -8.54 21.66
C GLY A 399 -2.81 -7.49 22.75
N GLY A 400 -3.89 -6.94 23.28
CA GLY A 400 -3.87 -5.97 24.38
C GLY A 400 -2.98 -4.75 24.10
N ALA A 401 -2.38 -4.22 25.17
CA ALA A 401 -1.49 -3.04 25.08
C ALA A 401 -0.20 -3.30 24.29
N GLY A 402 0.19 -4.55 24.06
CA GLY A 402 1.38 -4.86 23.26
C GLY A 402 1.18 -4.60 21.79
N VAL A 403 -0.03 -4.82 21.29
CA VAL A 403 -0.38 -4.68 19.85
C VAL A 403 -0.94 -3.29 19.51
N TRP A 404 -1.49 -2.58 20.50
CA TRP A 404 -2.12 -1.28 20.34
C TRP A 404 -1.27 -0.17 20.96
N GLY A 405 -0.45 0.49 20.16
CA GLY A 405 0.49 1.53 20.59
C GLY A 405 0.07 2.95 20.23
N ARG A 406 1.07 3.83 20.16
CA ARG A 406 0.88 5.27 19.89
C ARG A 406 0.21 5.52 18.53
N TYR A 407 0.56 4.76 17.52
CA TYR A 407 0.11 4.93 16.14
C TYR A 407 -0.97 3.93 15.70
N GLY A 408 -1.61 3.26 16.65
CA GLY A 408 -2.59 2.21 16.42
C GLY A 408 -1.97 0.83 16.54
N PHE A 409 -2.35 -0.10 15.68
CA PHE A 409 -1.79 -1.44 15.68
C PHE A 409 -0.29 -1.43 15.36
N SER A 410 0.50 -2.25 16.08
CA SER A 410 1.83 -2.64 15.64
C SER A 410 1.76 -3.34 14.29
N ASP A 411 2.87 -3.32 13.54
CA ASP A 411 2.90 -3.85 12.17
C ASP A 411 2.41 -5.29 12.09
N ALA A 412 2.89 -6.14 12.99
CA ALA A 412 2.48 -7.54 13.11
C ALA A 412 2.66 -8.07 14.52
N PHE A 413 2.03 -9.22 14.82
CA PHE A 413 2.24 -9.92 16.07
C PHE A 413 2.02 -11.42 15.89
N ASN A 414 2.60 -12.23 16.79
CA ASN A 414 2.43 -13.66 16.80
C ASN A 414 2.12 -14.11 18.24
N PRO A 415 0.86 -14.33 18.58
CA PRO A 415 0.46 -14.66 19.94
C PRO A 415 0.96 -16.05 20.39
N GLN A 416 1.17 -16.98 19.45
CA GLN A 416 1.73 -18.29 19.74
C GLN A 416 3.19 -18.21 20.22
N MET A 417 3.94 -17.23 19.70
CA MET A 417 5.34 -16.98 20.05
C MET A 417 5.50 -15.91 21.15
N GLY A 418 4.42 -15.25 21.57
CA GLY A 418 4.49 -14.10 22.47
C GLY A 418 5.25 -12.91 21.86
N TRP A 419 5.26 -12.77 20.53
CA TRP A 419 6.01 -11.74 19.82
C TRP A 419 5.09 -10.64 19.26
N VAL A 420 5.56 -9.40 19.34
CA VAL A 420 4.91 -8.22 18.74
C VAL A 420 6.00 -7.39 18.05
N ALA A 421 5.71 -6.91 16.85
CA ALA A 421 6.58 -5.98 16.14
C ALA A 421 6.73 -4.68 16.95
N PRO A 422 7.94 -4.20 17.20
CA PRO A 422 8.13 -2.94 17.92
C PRO A 422 7.74 -1.73 17.09
N ASP A 423 7.74 -1.87 15.77
CA ASP A 423 7.52 -0.80 14.82
C ASP A 423 6.13 -0.83 14.20
N VAL A 424 5.76 0.28 13.60
CA VAL A 424 4.76 0.41 12.54
C VAL A 424 5.44 0.72 11.22
N ILE A 425 4.87 0.29 10.11
CA ILE A 425 5.36 0.56 8.76
C ILE A 425 4.41 1.57 8.10
N GLY A 426 4.96 2.67 7.57
CA GLY A 426 4.18 3.81 7.09
C GLY A 426 3.15 3.46 6.02
N ILE A 427 3.48 2.59 5.07
CA ILE A 427 2.53 2.16 4.04
C ILE A 427 1.39 1.29 4.62
N ASN A 428 1.67 0.49 5.66
CA ASN A 428 0.67 -0.36 6.32
C ASN A 428 -0.29 0.48 7.19
N VAL A 429 0.24 1.47 7.90
CA VAL A 429 -0.55 2.49 8.59
C VAL A 429 -1.40 3.28 7.58
N GLY A 430 -0.79 3.65 6.45
CA GLY A 430 -1.41 4.45 5.40
C GLY A 430 -2.59 3.78 4.73
N ILE A 431 -2.43 2.54 4.27
CA ILE A 431 -3.56 1.83 3.62
C ILE A 431 -4.70 1.57 4.60
N THR A 432 -4.39 1.27 5.86
CA THR A 432 -5.40 1.10 6.91
C THR A 432 -6.19 2.40 7.11
N LEU A 433 -5.51 3.55 7.25
CA LEU A 433 -6.14 4.86 7.38
C LEU A 433 -7.04 5.21 6.19
N VAL A 434 -6.50 5.08 4.98
CA VAL A 434 -7.22 5.44 3.75
C VAL A 434 -8.47 4.59 3.57
N MET A 435 -8.39 3.28 3.83
CA MET A 435 -9.53 2.38 3.67
C MET A 435 -10.55 2.52 4.80
N ALA A 436 -10.12 2.83 6.02
CA ALA A 436 -11.02 3.18 7.14
C ALA A 436 -11.81 4.45 6.81
N GLU A 437 -11.15 5.51 6.34
CA GLU A 437 -11.81 6.76 5.94
C GLU A 437 -12.75 6.56 4.75
N ASN A 438 -12.36 5.72 3.79
CA ASN A 438 -13.22 5.38 2.66
C ASN A 438 -14.48 4.62 3.09
N LEU A 439 -14.37 3.70 4.06
CA LEU A 439 -15.54 3.03 4.64
C LEU A 439 -16.46 4.02 5.36
N ARG A 440 -15.88 4.95 6.15
CA ARG A 440 -16.64 5.91 6.97
C ARG A 440 -17.30 7.01 6.16
N SER A 441 -16.63 7.54 5.16
CA SER A 441 -17.12 8.75 4.46
C SER A 441 -16.92 8.74 2.94
N GLY A 442 -16.02 7.88 2.42
CA GLY A 442 -15.59 7.93 1.03
C GLY A 442 -14.80 9.18 0.66
N LEU A 443 -14.20 9.89 1.63
CA LEU A 443 -13.52 11.17 1.42
C LEU A 443 -12.44 11.07 0.36
N VAL A 444 -11.58 10.02 0.46
CA VAL A 444 -10.45 9.87 -0.46
C VAL A 444 -10.97 9.60 -1.87
N TRP A 445 -11.88 8.66 -2.03
CA TRP A 445 -12.50 8.38 -3.34
C TRP A 445 -13.22 9.60 -3.93
N LYS A 446 -14.02 10.30 -3.13
CA LYS A 446 -14.77 11.48 -3.59
C LYS A 446 -13.87 12.60 -4.13
N ASN A 447 -12.70 12.78 -3.55
CA ASN A 447 -11.76 13.79 -4.01
C ASN A 447 -10.90 13.26 -5.16
N PHE A 448 -10.21 12.13 -4.99
CA PHE A 448 -9.27 11.60 -5.99
C PHE A 448 -9.92 11.37 -7.36
N MET A 449 -11.14 10.82 -7.39
CA MET A 449 -11.88 10.55 -8.64
C MET A 449 -12.29 11.81 -9.41
N ARG A 450 -12.10 13.02 -8.83
CA ARG A 450 -12.30 14.29 -9.57
C ARG A 450 -11.13 14.63 -10.48
N ALA A 451 -9.96 14.11 -10.21
CA ALA A 451 -8.76 14.41 -10.99
C ALA A 451 -8.97 14.08 -12.48
N PRO A 452 -8.74 15.03 -13.40
CA PRO A 452 -8.94 14.80 -14.83
C PRO A 452 -8.12 13.64 -15.38
N GLU A 453 -6.90 13.47 -14.89
CA GLU A 453 -5.98 12.40 -15.25
C GLU A 453 -6.54 11.02 -14.88
N VAL A 454 -7.10 10.90 -13.69
CA VAL A 454 -7.74 9.68 -13.18
C VAL A 454 -8.93 9.29 -14.06
N ARG A 455 -9.83 10.24 -14.31
CA ARG A 455 -11.00 9.99 -15.18
C ARG A 455 -10.59 9.61 -16.59
N ARG A 456 -9.59 10.31 -17.17
CA ARG A 456 -9.08 10.01 -18.51
C ARG A 456 -8.44 8.63 -18.55
N GLY A 457 -7.60 8.26 -17.57
CA GLY A 457 -6.97 6.96 -17.48
C GLY A 457 -7.98 5.82 -17.41
N MET A 458 -8.98 5.92 -16.55
CA MET A 458 -10.03 4.91 -16.44
C MET A 458 -10.87 4.79 -17.73
N LYS A 459 -11.23 5.92 -18.33
CA LYS A 459 -11.97 5.91 -19.60
C LYS A 459 -11.19 5.24 -20.73
N LEU A 460 -9.91 5.58 -20.88
CA LEU A 460 -9.04 5.02 -21.93
C LEU A 460 -8.70 3.54 -21.68
N ALA A 461 -8.64 3.09 -20.42
CA ALA A 461 -8.50 1.69 -20.04
C ALA A 461 -9.81 0.89 -20.21
N GLY A 462 -10.91 1.53 -20.62
CA GLY A 462 -12.17 0.86 -20.93
C GLY A 462 -13.07 0.56 -19.73
N PHE A 463 -12.87 1.26 -18.61
CA PHE A 463 -13.78 1.10 -17.46
C PHE A 463 -15.15 1.65 -17.76
N SER A 464 -16.19 0.89 -17.38
CA SER A 464 -17.58 1.34 -17.40
C SER A 464 -17.81 2.52 -16.44
N GLU A 465 -18.81 3.36 -16.73
CA GLU A 465 -19.33 4.27 -15.72
C GLU A 465 -20.00 3.47 -14.59
N PRO A 466 -19.97 3.97 -13.33
CA PRO A 466 -20.58 3.26 -12.23
C PRO A 466 -22.07 3.11 -12.46
N VAL A 467 -22.58 1.91 -12.22
CA VAL A 467 -24.02 1.66 -12.25
C VAL A 467 -24.68 2.45 -11.12
N ARG A 468 -25.48 3.45 -11.46
CA ARG A 468 -26.30 4.17 -10.48
C ARG A 468 -27.56 3.36 -10.18
N TRP A 469 -27.68 2.89 -8.98
CA TRP A 469 -28.94 2.34 -8.49
C TRP A 469 -29.84 3.48 -8.02
N THR A 470 -30.92 3.75 -8.72
CA THR A 470 -32.07 4.47 -8.18
C THR A 470 -32.97 3.45 -7.48
N GLU A 471 -33.50 3.79 -6.32
CA GLU A 471 -34.37 2.92 -5.57
C GLU A 471 -35.42 2.26 -6.48
N GLY A 472 -35.30 0.95 -6.65
CA GLY A 472 -36.33 0.08 -7.22
C GLY A 472 -36.38 -0.15 -8.72
N ARG A 473 -35.52 0.43 -9.57
CA ARG A 473 -35.49 0.13 -11.03
C ARG A 473 -34.10 0.19 -11.63
N LEU A 474 -33.75 -0.81 -12.45
CA LEU A 474 -32.65 -0.72 -13.40
C LEU A 474 -32.95 0.44 -14.37
N ALA A 475 -32.18 1.52 -14.32
CA ALA A 475 -32.19 2.52 -15.37
C ALA A 475 -31.42 1.95 -16.56
N THR A 476 -32.12 1.38 -17.52
CA THR A 476 -31.57 1.15 -18.86
C THR A 476 -31.43 2.52 -19.50
N ASN A 477 -30.21 2.97 -19.77
CA ASN A 477 -29.97 4.12 -20.63
C ASN A 477 -30.44 3.76 -22.06
N PRO A 478 -31.08 4.72 -22.78
CA PRO A 478 -31.51 4.54 -24.14
C PRO A 478 -30.34 4.41 -25.11
#